data_fe93c6f893cf3d4fb4db7f0c1153eced
#
_entry.id   fe93c6f893cf3d4fb4db7f0c1153eced
#
_cell.length_a   1.000
_cell.length_b   1.000
_cell.length_c   1.000
_cell.angle_alpha   90.00
_cell.angle_beta   90.00
_cell.angle_gamma   90.00
#
_symmetry.space_group_name_H-M   'P 1'
#
loop_
_entity.id
_entity.type
_entity.pdbx_description
1 polymer ?
#
loop_
_entity_poly.entity_id
_entity_poly.type
_entity_poly.pdbx_seq_one_letter_code
_entity_poly.pdbx_strand_id
1 'polypeptide(L)'
;MTIKKLAAAGICMMQAALVFSQTTFNPDEHRTVTTNRTDGRFMSTYGVAQYMLKHTKPTCAFNPTFSKKQFAAWQKRVRDAINDIMCHPTPSVKQPQPKRLSSEQKDGYRLEKWEFYPLEGCVATFAVLIPDGIKQPSPAVLCIPGSGMTMDHLTGERPIANKRNAMALNMARQGYIAVAVDNACAGDAADLEHIAGTGYDYDTSSRLLLEMGWSWLGYTSYLDKQVLEWMKQQKMIRHDRIVLSGFSLGTEPLMVLGVMDPSIYAFVYNDFLCQTQERAIVMTAPDKRGRRPFPNSIRHLIPRFWHYFNFPDIVASLAPRPVILTEGGLDRDFQLIHRAYEISGHPENVETHHYPKFASPDKRNPNTTLPEGLTRDEYFNLVNVDPPNHYFKTDLVMPWLERILKE
;
A
#
# COMPACT_ATOMS: atom_id res chain seq x y z
N MET A 1 -31.84 38.61 50.76
CA MET A 1 -32.54 37.48 50.16
C MET A 1 -32.59 37.68 48.67
N THR A 2 -31.73 37.02 47.94
CA THR A 2 -31.78 37.08 46.45
C THR A 2 -31.25 35.73 45.92
N ILE A 3 -32.17 34.99 45.35
CA ILE A 3 -31.94 33.66 44.79
C ILE A 3 -31.22 33.85 43.42
N LYS A 4 -29.98 33.33 43.33
CA LYS A 4 -29.25 33.26 42.06
C LYS A 4 -29.79 32.11 41.22
N LYS A 5 -30.27 32.44 40.04
CA LYS A 5 -30.62 31.44 39.02
C LYS A 5 -29.36 30.79 38.49
N LEU A 6 -29.25 29.47 38.65
CA LEU A 6 -28.28 28.63 37.91
C LEU A 6 -28.86 28.44 36.48
N ALA A 7 -28.13 28.93 35.48
CA ALA A 7 -28.35 28.56 34.09
C ALA A 7 -27.70 27.20 33.83
N ALA A 8 -28.51 26.18 33.59
CA ALA A 8 -28.03 24.90 33.10
C ALA A 8 -27.71 25.04 31.60
N ALA A 9 -26.43 24.98 31.26
CA ALA A 9 -25.98 24.85 29.88
C ALA A 9 -26.23 23.40 29.44
N GLY A 10 -27.27 23.19 28.65
CA GLY A 10 -27.54 21.94 27.98
C GLY A 10 -26.48 21.66 26.92
N ILE A 11 -25.63 20.67 27.18
CA ILE A 11 -24.75 20.08 26.16
C ILE A 11 -25.64 19.29 25.22
N CYS A 12 -25.91 19.86 24.05
CA CYS A 12 -26.57 19.17 22.96
C CYS A 12 -25.57 18.17 22.35
N MET A 13 -25.57 16.91 22.84
CA MET A 13 -24.93 15.83 22.12
C MET A 13 -25.74 15.60 20.84
N MET A 14 -25.25 16.11 19.71
CA MET A 14 -25.64 15.64 18.42
C MET A 14 -25.15 14.18 18.27
N GLN A 15 -25.99 13.24 18.67
CA GLN A 15 -25.90 11.88 18.17
C GLN A 15 -26.22 11.97 16.68
N ALA A 16 -25.19 11.91 15.84
CA ALA A 16 -25.36 11.62 14.43
C ALA A 16 -25.97 10.21 14.36
N ALA A 17 -27.29 10.13 14.30
CA ALA A 17 -27.97 8.91 13.93
C ALA A 17 -27.49 8.56 12.52
N LEU A 18 -26.66 7.54 12.41
CA LEU A 18 -26.43 6.84 11.15
C LEU A 18 -27.81 6.31 10.72
N VAL A 19 -28.46 7.04 9.83
CA VAL A 19 -29.63 6.54 9.13
C VAL A 19 -29.11 5.44 8.23
N PHE A 20 -29.04 4.23 8.76
CA PHE A 20 -29.00 3.04 7.91
C PHE A 20 -30.29 3.09 7.09
N SER A 21 -30.19 3.45 5.83
CA SER A 21 -31.25 3.13 4.89
C SER A 21 -31.57 1.65 5.11
N GLN A 22 -32.76 1.36 5.62
CA GLN A 22 -33.26 -0.01 5.69
C GLN A 22 -33.46 -0.48 4.25
N THR A 23 -32.38 -0.93 3.62
CA THR A 23 -32.52 -1.74 2.42
C THR A 23 -33.20 -3.03 2.88
N THR A 24 -34.38 -3.27 2.34
CA THR A 24 -35.05 -4.56 2.54
C THR A 24 -34.09 -5.65 2.12
N PHE A 25 -33.78 -6.56 3.06
CA PHE A 25 -32.92 -7.70 2.79
C PHE A 25 -33.51 -8.52 1.65
N ASN A 26 -32.76 -8.67 0.56
CA ASN A 26 -33.14 -9.50 -0.58
C ASN A 26 -32.18 -10.71 -0.64
N PRO A 27 -32.62 -11.92 -0.29
CA PRO A 27 -31.79 -13.11 -0.30
C PRO A 27 -31.29 -13.49 -1.70
N ASP A 28 -31.97 -13.08 -2.78
CA ASP A 28 -31.54 -13.40 -4.15
C ASP A 28 -30.30 -12.62 -4.61
N GLU A 29 -29.95 -11.56 -3.90
CA GLU A 29 -28.72 -10.78 -4.14
C GLU A 29 -27.47 -11.41 -3.53
N HIS A 30 -27.57 -12.53 -2.80
CA HIS A 30 -26.50 -13.11 -1.98
C HIS A 30 -26.20 -14.56 -2.32
N ARG A 31 -25.99 -14.85 -3.59
CA ARG A 31 -25.79 -16.23 -4.08
C ARG A 31 -24.42 -16.83 -3.76
N THR A 32 -23.45 -16.03 -3.32
CA THR A 32 -22.10 -16.52 -3.01
C THR A 32 -21.97 -17.22 -1.67
N VAL A 33 -22.92 -17.01 -0.76
CA VAL A 33 -22.95 -17.63 0.56
C VAL A 33 -24.32 -18.29 0.78
N THR A 34 -24.31 -19.61 0.92
CA THR A 34 -25.54 -20.37 1.20
C THR A 34 -25.91 -20.31 2.67
N THR A 35 -27.22 -20.35 2.95
CA THR A 35 -27.80 -20.41 4.29
C THR A 35 -28.86 -21.52 4.35
N ASN A 36 -29.01 -22.14 5.52
CA ASN A 36 -30.04 -23.14 5.76
C ASN A 36 -31.36 -22.53 6.20
N ARG A 37 -31.48 -21.21 6.23
CA ARG A 37 -32.73 -20.54 6.61
C ARG A 37 -33.64 -20.35 5.40
N THR A 38 -34.93 -20.52 5.61
CA THR A 38 -35.94 -20.32 4.58
C THR A 38 -36.10 -18.84 4.17
N ASP A 39 -35.73 -17.91 5.06
CA ASP A 39 -35.76 -16.46 4.79
C ASP A 39 -34.46 -15.94 4.16
N GLY A 40 -33.48 -16.82 3.86
CA GLY A 40 -32.23 -16.48 3.21
C GLY A 40 -31.21 -15.71 4.08
N ARG A 41 -31.55 -15.40 5.34
CA ARG A 41 -30.65 -14.67 6.24
C ARG A 41 -29.50 -15.54 6.75
N PHE A 42 -28.35 -14.92 6.97
CA PHE A 42 -27.16 -15.62 7.43
C PHE A 42 -27.13 -15.75 8.95
N MET A 43 -26.75 -16.93 9.44
CA MET A 43 -26.37 -17.18 10.83
C MET A 43 -24.88 -17.33 10.99
N SER A 44 -24.17 -17.78 9.96
CA SER A 44 -22.71 -17.96 10.01
C SER A 44 -22.00 -16.61 10.02
N THR A 45 -20.97 -16.46 10.87
CA THR A 45 -20.15 -15.26 10.92
C THR A 45 -19.52 -14.93 9.56
N TYR A 46 -19.12 -15.96 8.79
CA TYR A 46 -18.60 -15.78 7.44
C TYR A 46 -19.65 -15.17 6.50
N GLY A 47 -20.87 -15.69 6.51
CA GLY A 47 -21.97 -15.14 5.69
C GLY A 47 -22.29 -13.69 6.04
N VAL A 48 -22.36 -13.39 7.34
CA VAL A 48 -22.56 -12.01 7.82
C VAL A 48 -21.43 -11.10 7.34
N ALA A 49 -20.18 -11.54 7.47
CA ALA A 49 -19.01 -10.74 7.05
C ALA A 49 -19.03 -10.47 5.55
N GLN A 50 -19.30 -11.48 4.71
CA GLN A 50 -19.40 -11.34 3.26
C GLN A 50 -20.54 -10.38 2.86
N TYR A 51 -21.69 -10.53 3.51
CA TYR A 51 -22.83 -9.63 3.28
C TYR A 51 -22.48 -8.18 3.62
N MET A 52 -21.94 -7.93 4.81
CA MET A 52 -21.57 -6.59 5.26
C MET A 52 -20.48 -5.98 4.37
N LEU A 53 -19.49 -6.80 3.97
CA LEU A 53 -18.42 -6.37 3.08
C LEU A 53 -18.97 -5.87 1.74
N LYS A 54 -19.88 -6.62 1.13
CA LYS A 54 -20.51 -6.28 -0.15
C LYS A 54 -21.36 -4.99 -0.07
N HIS A 55 -21.96 -4.72 1.09
CA HIS A 55 -22.84 -3.57 1.30
C HIS A 55 -22.16 -2.36 1.94
N THR A 56 -20.90 -2.48 2.34
CA THR A 56 -20.14 -1.35 2.88
C THR A 56 -19.74 -0.41 1.74
N LYS A 57 -20.14 0.86 1.86
CA LYS A 57 -19.71 1.92 0.93
C LYS A 57 -18.62 2.76 1.58
N PRO A 58 -17.44 2.87 0.96
CA PRO A 58 -16.35 3.69 1.50
C PRO A 58 -16.75 5.16 1.62
N THR A 59 -16.52 5.76 2.78
CA THR A 59 -16.86 7.18 3.05
C THR A 59 -15.88 8.16 2.40
N CYS A 60 -14.68 7.70 2.07
CA CYS A 60 -13.65 8.44 1.34
C CYS A 60 -13.48 7.95 -0.11
N ALA A 61 -14.48 7.27 -0.69
CA ALA A 61 -14.46 6.95 -2.10
C ALA A 61 -14.27 8.22 -2.95
N PHE A 62 -13.44 8.14 -3.98
CA PHE A 62 -13.24 9.25 -4.89
C PHE A 62 -14.48 9.48 -5.75
N ASN A 63 -14.87 10.75 -5.89
CA ASN A 63 -15.95 11.14 -6.79
C ASN A 63 -15.39 11.88 -8.01
N PRO A 64 -15.54 11.32 -9.23
CA PRO A 64 -15.00 11.90 -10.46
C PRO A 64 -15.61 13.25 -10.85
N THR A 65 -16.69 13.68 -10.17
CA THR A 65 -17.34 14.99 -10.40
C THR A 65 -16.84 16.09 -9.45
N PHE A 66 -15.88 15.83 -8.58
CA PHE A 66 -15.34 16.85 -7.69
C PHE A 66 -14.80 18.06 -8.45
N SER A 67 -15.12 19.26 -7.95
CA SER A 67 -14.35 20.45 -8.28
C SER A 67 -12.94 20.38 -7.67
N LYS A 68 -12.00 21.17 -8.14
CA LYS A 68 -10.63 21.23 -7.60
C LYS A 68 -10.60 21.48 -6.08
N LYS A 69 -11.49 22.35 -5.56
CA LYS A 69 -11.63 22.61 -4.12
C LYS A 69 -12.14 21.39 -3.35
N GLN A 70 -13.13 20.69 -3.89
CA GLN A 70 -13.67 19.47 -3.27
C GLN A 70 -12.64 18.33 -3.30
N PHE A 71 -11.86 18.25 -4.37
CA PHE A 71 -10.77 17.29 -4.50
C PHE A 71 -9.71 17.50 -3.41
N ALA A 72 -9.23 18.72 -3.22
CA ALA A 72 -8.26 19.04 -2.15
C ALA A 72 -8.81 18.72 -0.73
N ALA A 73 -10.09 19.00 -0.49
CA ALA A 73 -10.75 18.66 0.77
C ALA A 73 -10.88 17.12 0.94
N TRP A 74 -11.13 16.40 -0.14
CA TRP A 74 -11.17 14.93 -0.15
C TRP A 74 -9.79 14.31 0.13
N GLN A 75 -8.73 14.82 -0.50
CA GLN A 75 -7.35 14.37 -0.22
C GLN A 75 -6.99 14.54 1.26
N LYS A 76 -7.43 15.64 1.87
CA LYS A 76 -7.24 15.82 3.31
C LYS A 76 -7.98 14.74 4.12
N ARG A 77 -9.24 14.45 3.78
CA ARG A 77 -10.00 13.36 4.46
C ARG A 77 -9.34 12.01 4.31
N VAL A 78 -8.82 11.67 3.13
CA VAL A 78 -8.06 10.42 2.91
C VAL A 78 -6.84 10.38 3.83
N ARG A 79 -6.09 11.46 3.91
CA ARG A 79 -4.92 11.56 4.80
C ARG A 79 -5.29 11.42 6.28
N ASP A 80 -6.34 12.12 6.71
CA ASP A 80 -6.81 12.04 8.10
C ASP A 80 -7.25 10.62 8.44
N ALA A 81 -7.95 9.92 7.52
CA ALA A 81 -8.37 8.54 7.69
C ALA A 81 -7.19 7.55 7.73
N ILE A 82 -6.20 7.70 6.86
CA ILE A 82 -4.98 6.88 6.88
C ILE A 82 -4.24 7.06 8.21
N ASN A 83 -4.06 8.30 8.67
CA ASN A 83 -3.43 8.57 9.96
C ASN A 83 -4.17 7.93 11.13
N ASP A 84 -5.52 7.95 11.10
CA ASP A 84 -6.36 7.35 12.14
C ASP A 84 -6.23 5.82 12.21
N ILE A 85 -6.26 5.14 11.04
CA ILE A 85 -6.32 3.67 11.02
C ILE A 85 -4.95 2.98 11.03
N MET A 86 -3.87 3.68 10.64
CA MET A 86 -2.52 3.08 10.66
C MET A 86 -1.97 2.95 12.07
N CYS A 87 -2.39 3.78 13.01
CA CYS A 87 -2.01 3.70 14.43
C CYS A 87 -0.49 3.52 14.60
N HIS A 88 0.28 4.43 14.02
CA HIS A 88 1.75 4.37 14.07
C HIS A 88 2.25 4.39 15.50
N PRO A 89 3.29 3.60 15.83
CA PRO A 89 3.95 3.68 17.12
C PRO A 89 4.45 5.11 17.42
N THR A 90 4.40 5.49 18.68
CA THR A 90 4.98 6.75 19.16
C THR A 90 6.06 6.42 20.19
N PRO A 91 7.35 6.68 19.89
CA PRO A 91 8.43 6.47 20.85
C PRO A 91 8.21 7.29 22.12
N SER A 92 8.43 6.66 23.29
CA SER A 92 8.33 7.33 24.60
C SER A 92 9.51 8.24 24.90
N VAL A 93 10.66 7.98 24.26
CA VAL A 93 11.90 8.72 24.42
C VAL A 93 12.54 9.03 23.06
N LYS A 94 13.38 10.06 23.01
CA LYS A 94 14.14 10.39 21.81
C LYS A 94 15.09 9.24 21.46
N GLN A 95 14.98 8.72 20.26
CA GLN A 95 15.82 7.63 19.79
C GLN A 95 17.20 8.10 19.35
N PRO A 96 18.24 7.24 19.45
CA PRO A 96 19.58 7.52 18.91
C PRO A 96 19.54 7.79 17.40
N GLN A 97 20.57 8.48 16.90
CA GLN A 97 20.72 8.66 15.45
C GLN A 97 21.08 7.33 14.78
N PRO A 98 20.63 7.11 13.52
CA PRO A 98 21.05 5.96 12.73
C PRO A 98 22.58 5.86 12.63
N LYS A 99 23.07 4.61 12.65
CA LYS A 99 24.50 4.31 12.65
C LYS A 99 24.85 3.45 11.44
N ARG A 100 25.92 3.82 10.72
CA ARG A 100 26.44 2.99 9.63
C ARG A 100 27.21 1.80 10.19
N LEU A 101 26.83 0.60 9.77
CA LEU A 101 27.42 -0.67 10.16
C LEU A 101 28.59 -1.04 9.25
N SER A 102 28.42 -0.90 7.93
CA SER A 102 29.43 -1.23 6.94
C SER A 102 29.40 -0.26 5.76
N SER A 103 30.50 -0.25 5.01
CA SER A 103 30.64 0.48 3.75
C SER A 103 31.60 -0.31 2.86
N GLU A 104 31.10 -0.81 1.74
CA GLU A 104 31.84 -1.65 0.81
C GLU A 104 31.80 -1.08 -0.59
N GLN A 105 32.95 -1.02 -1.26
CA GLN A 105 33.01 -0.66 -2.67
C GLN A 105 32.63 -1.87 -3.50
N LYS A 106 31.65 -1.72 -4.37
CA LYS A 106 31.21 -2.71 -5.36
C LYS A 106 31.52 -2.20 -6.76
N ASP A 107 31.18 -2.99 -7.79
CA ASP A 107 31.37 -2.58 -9.18
C ASP A 107 30.36 -1.50 -9.58
N GLY A 108 30.85 -0.26 -9.68
CA GLY A 108 30.10 0.93 -10.07
C GLY A 108 29.28 1.62 -8.96
N TYR A 109 29.34 1.16 -7.72
CA TYR A 109 28.66 1.80 -6.60
C TYR A 109 29.28 1.42 -5.24
N ARG A 110 28.97 2.21 -4.20
CA ARG A 110 29.25 1.90 -2.81
C ARG A 110 27.99 1.40 -2.12
N LEU A 111 28.05 0.24 -1.48
CA LEU A 111 27.01 -0.33 -0.65
C LEU A 111 27.27 -0.02 0.82
N GLU A 112 26.32 0.60 1.48
CA GLU A 112 26.36 0.86 2.92
C GLU A 112 25.21 0.16 3.61
N LYS A 113 25.46 -0.53 4.73
CA LYS A 113 24.44 -1.01 5.67
C LYS A 113 24.35 -0.07 6.86
N TRP A 114 23.12 0.19 7.29
CA TRP A 114 22.80 1.09 8.39
C TRP A 114 21.85 0.43 9.36
N GLU A 115 21.92 0.78 10.64
CA GLU A 115 20.93 0.48 11.67
C GLU A 115 20.27 1.75 12.17
N PHE A 116 19.01 1.66 12.57
CA PHE A 116 18.27 2.72 13.23
C PHE A 116 17.41 2.13 14.36
N TYR A 117 16.87 2.99 15.20
CA TYR A 117 16.24 2.61 16.45
C TYR A 117 14.80 3.12 16.46
N PRO A 118 13.84 2.33 15.92
CA PRO A 118 12.46 2.80 15.75
C PRO A 118 11.74 3.01 17.08
N LEU A 119 12.03 2.18 18.07
CA LEU A 119 11.45 2.20 19.40
C LEU A 119 12.51 1.86 20.44
N GLU A 120 12.22 2.13 21.72
CA GLU A 120 13.10 1.77 22.82
C GLU A 120 13.40 0.26 22.84
N GLY A 121 14.69 -0.09 22.82
CA GLY A 121 15.15 -1.48 22.76
C GLY A 121 15.00 -2.19 21.42
N CYS A 122 14.53 -1.49 20.36
CA CYS A 122 14.35 -2.05 19.03
C CYS A 122 15.40 -1.55 18.05
N VAL A 123 15.84 -2.41 17.15
CA VAL A 123 16.74 -2.09 16.04
C VAL A 123 16.11 -2.55 14.74
N ALA A 124 16.26 -1.75 13.69
CA ALA A 124 15.95 -2.12 12.32
C ALA A 124 17.08 -1.66 11.40
N THR A 125 17.16 -2.22 10.20
CA THR A 125 18.26 -1.98 9.25
C THR A 125 17.73 -1.48 7.91
N PHE A 126 18.61 -0.83 7.15
CA PHE A 126 18.41 -0.48 5.75
C PHE A 126 19.75 -0.43 5.02
N ALA A 127 19.71 -0.52 3.72
CA ALA A 127 20.88 -0.43 2.87
C ALA A 127 20.82 0.78 1.94
N VAL A 128 21.98 1.34 1.62
CA VAL A 128 22.13 2.48 0.72
C VAL A 128 23.12 2.14 -0.37
N LEU A 129 22.70 2.24 -1.62
CA LEU A 129 23.56 2.10 -2.78
C LEU A 129 23.82 3.50 -3.36
N ILE A 130 25.08 3.88 -3.39
CA ILE A 130 25.52 5.19 -3.86
C ILE A 130 26.35 4.98 -5.12
N PRO A 131 25.85 5.35 -6.30
CA PRO A 131 26.59 5.22 -7.57
C PRO A 131 27.90 5.98 -7.56
N ASP A 132 28.92 5.44 -8.22
CA ASP A 132 30.21 6.12 -8.36
C ASP A 132 30.08 7.38 -9.23
N GLY A 133 30.79 8.42 -8.86
CA GLY A 133 30.89 9.64 -9.66
C GLY A 133 29.60 10.47 -9.79
N ILE A 134 28.54 10.17 -9.01
CA ILE A 134 27.31 10.97 -9.05
C ILE A 134 27.56 12.41 -8.59
N LYS A 135 26.86 13.37 -9.23
CA LYS A 135 26.77 14.75 -8.73
C LYS A 135 25.88 14.78 -7.49
N GLN A 136 26.34 15.46 -6.45
CA GLN A 136 25.57 15.63 -5.22
C GLN A 136 25.13 17.10 -5.06
N PRO A 137 23.92 17.35 -4.52
CA PRO A 137 22.89 16.37 -4.14
C PRO A 137 22.23 15.73 -5.36
N SER A 138 21.81 14.44 -5.22
CA SER A 138 21.22 13.64 -6.29
C SER A 138 19.81 13.16 -5.92
N PRO A 139 18.91 12.90 -6.90
CA PRO A 139 17.66 12.20 -6.64
C PRO A 139 17.89 10.85 -5.95
N ALA A 140 16.93 10.43 -5.13
CA ALA A 140 17.00 9.16 -4.43
C ALA A 140 15.70 8.39 -4.49
N VAL A 141 15.80 7.05 -4.49
CA VAL A 141 14.67 6.13 -4.55
C VAL A 141 14.64 5.25 -3.31
N LEU A 142 13.56 5.32 -2.54
CA LEU A 142 13.29 4.34 -1.47
C LEU A 142 12.62 3.13 -2.09
N CYS A 143 13.27 1.97 -1.99
CA CYS A 143 12.87 0.69 -2.60
C CYS A 143 12.26 -0.23 -1.54
N ILE A 144 10.96 -0.56 -1.69
CA ILE A 144 10.18 -1.35 -0.74
C ILE A 144 9.87 -2.73 -1.36
N PRO A 145 10.27 -3.84 -0.71
CA PRO A 145 10.22 -5.17 -1.31
C PRO A 145 8.81 -5.76 -1.38
N GLY A 146 8.61 -6.71 -2.31
CA GLY A 146 7.45 -7.59 -2.37
C GLY A 146 7.46 -8.69 -1.29
N SER A 147 6.37 -9.46 -1.24
CA SER A 147 6.24 -10.61 -0.32
C SER A 147 7.38 -11.60 -0.49
N GLY A 148 7.98 -12.04 0.62
CA GLY A 148 9.07 -13.00 0.63
C GLY A 148 10.41 -12.47 0.10
N MET A 149 10.48 -11.20 -0.26
CA MET A 149 11.72 -10.50 -0.62
C MET A 149 12.27 -9.74 0.57
N THR A 150 13.57 -9.49 0.53
CA THR A 150 14.31 -8.78 1.58
C THR A 150 15.15 -7.67 0.97
N MET A 151 15.66 -6.79 1.81
CA MET A 151 16.65 -5.78 1.45
C MET A 151 17.84 -6.39 0.67
N ASP A 152 18.34 -7.55 1.08
CA ASP A 152 19.46 -8.22 0.40
C ASP A 152 19.10 -8.68 -1.02
N HIS A 153 17.84 -9.04 -1.29
CA HIS A 153 17.39 -9.28 -2.66
C HIS A 153 17.37 -7.99 -3.50
N LEU A 154 16.91 -6.88 -2.91
CA LEU A 154 16.85 -5.59 -3.59
C LEU A 154 18.23 -5.04 -3.94
N THR A 155 19.22 -5.28 -3.09
CA THR A 155 20.62 -4.84 -3.28
C THR A 155 21.43 -5.80 -4.16
N GLY A 156 20.90 -7.01 -4.43
CA GLY A 156 21.61 -8.05 -5.18
C GLY A 156 22.61 -8.86 -4.35
N GLU A 157 22.69 -8.64 -3.04
CA GLU A 157 23.54 -9.42 -2.13
C GLU A 157 22.99 -10.85 -1.95
N ARG A 158 21.69 -11.03 -2.07
CA ARG A 158 21.04 -12.33 -2.10
C ARG A 158 20.56 -12.66 -3.52
N PRO A 159 20.86 -13.85 -4.05
CA PRO A 159 20.39 -14.27 -5.38
C PRO A 159 18.88 -14.25 -5.49
N ILE A 160 18.39 -13.77 -6.65
CA ILE A 160 16.97 -13.73 -6.97
C ILE A 160 16.75 -14.28 -8.39
N ALA A 161 15.71 -15.11 -8.58
CA ALA A 161 15.43 -15.76 -9.85
C ALA A 161 15.23 -14.76 -11.00
N ASN A 162 14.50 -13.68 -10.76
CA ASN A 162 14.36 -12.60 -11.73
C ASN A 162 15.19 -11.38 -11.30
N LYS A 163 16.31 -11.14 -11.98
CA LYS A 163 17.25 -10.03 -11.68
C LYS A 163 16.60 -8.65 -11.77
N ARG A 164 15.45 -8.48 -12.45
CA ARG A 164 14.68 -7.24 -12.47
C ARG A 164 14.19 -6.86 -11.08
N ASN A 165 13.93 -7.85 -10.23
CA ASN A 165 13.47 -7.64 -8.84
C ASN A 165 14.58 -7.15 -7.89
N ALA A 166 15.85 -7.15 -8.30
CA ALA A 166 16.94 -6.46 -7.58
C ALA A 166 16.82 -4.93 -7.78
N MET A 167 15.72 -4.39 -7.29
CA MET A 167 15.21 -3.06 -7.60
C MET A 167 16.22 -1.96 -7.24
N ALA A 168 16.78 -1.98 -6.03
CA ALA A 168 17.73 -0.98 -5.58
C ALA A 168 19.05 -1.04 -6.38
N LEU A 169 19.53 -2.25 -6.70
CA LEU A 169 20.70 -2.42 -7.55
C LEU A 169 20.47 -1.86 -8.96
N ASN A 170 19.29 -2.12 -9.53
CA ASN A 170 18.95 -1.60 -10.85
C ASN A 170 18.86 -0.07 -10.85
N MET A 171 18.31 0.54 -9.80
CA MET A 171 18.30 2.00 -9.62
C MET A 171 19.72 2.58 -9.52
N ALA A 172 20.57 1.97 -8.70
CA ALA A 172 21.96 2.42 -8.53
C ALA A 172 22.76 2.34 -9.84
N ARG A 173 22.57 1.28 -10.63
CA ARG A 173 23.21 1.13 -11.95
C ARG A 173 22.74 2.17 -12.98
N GLN A 174 21.59 2.78 -12.76
CA GLN A 174 21.07 3.89 -13.58
C GLN A 174 21.50 5.27 -13.05
N GLY A 175 22.32 5.31 -11.98
CA GLY A 175 22.86 6.54 -11.42
C GLY A 175 22.02 7.21 -10.34
N TYR A 176 21.01 6.52 -9.77
CA TYR A 176 20.20 7.02 -8.66
C TYR A 176 20.73 6.49 -7.33
N ILE A 177 20.73 7.33 -6.29
CA ILE A 177 20.92 6.84 -4.92
C ILE A 177 19.71 5.95 -4.61
N ALA A 178 19.95 4.69 -4.24
CA ALA A 178 18.88 3.76 -3.89
C ALA A 178 18.98 3.38 -2.41
N VAL A 179 17.84 3.42 -1.72
CA VAL A 179 17.73 3.00 -0.33
C VAL A 179 16.79 1.80 -0.28
N ALA A 180 17.26 0.68 0.25
CA ALA A 180 16.50 -0.55 0.36
C ALA A 180 16.15 -0.83 1.81
N VAL A 181 14.91 -1.28 2.04
CA VAL A 181 14.38 -1.64 3.36
C VAL A 181 13.88 -3.08 3.38
N ASP A 182 13.70 -3.64 4.56
CA ASP A 182 12.92 -4.85 4.78
C ASP A 182 11.48 -4.48 5.19
N ASN A 183 10.51 -5.27 4.75
CA ASN A 183 9.20 -5.25 5.37
C ASN A 183 9.28 -5.88 6.77
N ALA A 184 8.40 -5.48 7.67
CA ALA A 184 8.27 -6.14 8.97
C ALA A 184 8.10 -7.66 8.81
N CYS A 185 8.70 -8.45 9.69
CA CYS A 185 8.75 -9.93 9.67
C CYS A 185 9.52 -10.52 8.48
N ALA A 186 10.38 -9.76 7.80
CA ALA A 186 11.20 -10.26 6.70
C ALA A 186 12.65 -9.77 6.81
N GLY A 187 13.60 -10.48 6.21
CA GLY A 187 15.01 -10.10 6.21
C GLY A 187 15.59 -10.01 7.62
N ASP A 188 16.25 -8.90 7.92
CA ASP A 188 16.80 -8.63 9.25
C ASP A 188 15.70 -8.40 10.32
N ALA A 189 14.46 -8.14 9.90
CA ALA A 189 13.30 -8.01 10.78
C ALA A 189 12.53 -9.33 11.00
N ALA A 190 13.05 -10.46 10.50
CA ALA A 190 12.45 -11.78 10.70
C ALA A 190 12.82 -12.36 12.07
N ASP A 191 11.94 -13.21 12.60
CA ASP A 191 12.28 -14.03 13.77
C ASP A 191 13.38 -15.06 13.44
N LEU A 192 14.09 -15.51 14.47
CA LEU A 192 15.07 -16.56 14.33
C LEU A 192 14.38 -17.89 14.01
N GLU A 193 14.85 -18.62 13.01
CA GLU A 193 14.25 -19.88 12.55
C GLU A 193 14.04 -20.91 13.67
N HIS A 194 14.99 -21.00 14.60
CA HIS A 194 14.89 -21.94 15.71
C HIS A 194 13.80 -21.59 16.76
N ILE A 195 13.25 -20.37 16.69
CA ILE A 195 12.15 -19.91 17.54
C ILE A 195 10.81 -20.07 16.81
N ALA A 196 10.73 -19.59 15.56
CA ALA A 196 9.49 -19.53 14.81
C ALA A 196 9.27 -20.73 13.85
N GLY A 197 10.27 -21.58 13.66
CA GLY A 197 10.23 -22.68 12.68
C GLY A 197 10.36 -22.24 11.24
N THR A 198 10.15 -20.96 10.97
CA THR A 198 10.36 -20.27 9.69
C THR A 198 11.05 -18.94 9.98
N GLY A 199 11.86 -18.44 9.08
CA GLY A 199 12.55 -17.15 9.28
C GLY A 199 11.62 -15.95 9.45
N TYR A 200 10.30 -16.13 9.29
CA TYR A 200 9.30 -15.08 9.55
C TYR A 200 7.93 -15.70 9.85
N ASP A 201 7.16 -15.04 10.69
CA ASP A 201 5.78 -15.37 11.01
C ASP A 201 4.91 -14.12 10.98
N TYR A 202 4.37 -13.84 9.80
CA TYR A 202 3.50 -12.68 9.61
C TYR A 202 2.21 -12.74 10.43
N ASP A 203 1.64 -13.93 10.57
CA ASP A 203 0.32 -14.07 11.17
C ASP A 203 0.37 -13.94 12.69
N THR A 204 1.35 -14.57 13.35
CA THR A 204 1.53 -14.43 14.80
C THR A 204 1.90 -13.00 15.17
N SER A 205 2.90 -12.42 14.50
CA SER A 205 3.33 -11.05 14.77
C SER A 205 2.21 -10.03 14.52
N SER A 206 1.43 -10.20 13.45
CA SER A 206 0.30 -9.31 13.16
C SER A 206 -0.80 -9.39 14.22
N ARG A 207 -1.07 -10.58 14.80
CA ARG A 207 -2.03 -10.73 15.91
C ARG A 207 -1.60 -9.92 17.12
N LEU A 208 -0.32 -10.03 17.52
CA LEU A 208 0.22 -9.27 18.64
C LEU A 208 0.16 -7.76 18.39
N LEU A 209 0.47 -7.31 17.17
CA LEU A 209 0.34 -5.90 16.80
C LEU A 209 -1.11 -5.41 16.92
N LEU A 210 -2.09 -6.19 16.42
CA LEU A 210 -3.51 -5.85 16.50
C LEU A 210 -4.02 -5.77 17.95
N GLU A 211 -3.53 -6.61 18.85
CA GLU A 211 -3.90 -6.55 20.27
C GLU A 211 -3.38 -5.26 20.94
N MET A 212 -2.28 -4.69 20.43
CA MET A 212 -1.77 -3.39 20.89
C MET A 212 -2.45 -2.19 20.18
N GLY A 213 -3.41 -2.44 19.28
CA GLY A 213 -4.03 -1.41 18.47
C GLY A 213 -3.23 -0.98 17.24
N TRP A 214 -2.18 -1.72 16.87
CA TRP A 214 -1.38 -1.49 15.67
C TRP A 214 -1.76 -2.50 14.58
N SER A 215 -1.46 -2.18 13.31
CA SER A 215 -1.52 -3.15 12.22
C SER A 215 -0.12 -3.44 11.70
N TRP A 216 0.04 -4.58 11.01
CA TRP A 216 1.31 -4.88 10.35
C TRP A 216 1.69 -3.79 9.33
N LEU A 217 0.71 -3.32 8.54
CA LEU A 217 0.95 -2.25 7.56
C LEU A 217 1.29 -0.91 8.25
N GLY A 218 0.63 -0.60 9.36
CA GLY A 218 0.96 0.58 10.18
C GLY A 218 2.38 0.49 10.73
N TYR A 219 2.79 -0.66 11.23
CA TYR A 219 4.13 -0.85 11.78
C TYR A 219 5.21 -0.82 10.69
N THR A 220 5.04 -1.56 9.57
CA THR A 220 6.05 -1.56 8.49
C THR A 220 6.19 -0.16 7.86
N SER A 221 5.08 0.54 7.60
CA SER A 221 5.15 1.91 7.07
C SER A 221 5.75 2.91 8.07
N TYR A 222 5.63 2.65 9.38
CA TYR A 222 6.33 3.43 10.40
C TYR A 222 7.85 3.24 10.32
N LEU A 223 8.35 2.02 10.11
CA LEU A 223 9.77 1.75 9.89
C LEU A 223 10.27 2.50 8.66
N ASP A 224 9.58 2.36 7.53
CA ASP A 224 9.93 3.03 6.28
C ASP A 224 9.91 4.55 6.41
N LYS A 225 8.99 5.10 7.19
CA LYS A 225 8.95 6.54 7.51
C LYS A 225 10.22 7.00 8.24
N GLN A 226 10.77 6.20 9.16
CA GLN A 226 12.03 6.56 9.84
C GLN A 226 13.19 6.63 8.84
N VAL A 227 13.25 5.68 7.90
CA VAL A 227 14.27 5.69 6.83
C VAL A 227 14.06 6.89 5.90
N LEU A 228 12.83 7.21 5.53
CA LEU A 228 12.52 8.39 4.73
C LEU A 228 12.96 9.70 5.43
N GLU A 229 12.71 9.82 6.73
CA GLU A 229 13.17 10.97 7.51
C GLU A 229 14.71 11.06 7.58
N TRP A 230 15.41 9.91 7.66
CA TRP A 230 16.85 9.85 7.52
C TRP A 230 17.32 10.33 6.13
N MET A 231 16.65 9.87 5.05
CA MET A 231 16.98 10.31 3.68
C MET A 231 16.88 11.83 3.53
N LYS A 232 15.86 12.45 4.10
CA LYS A 232 15.66 13.92 4.08
C LYS A 232 16.75 14.70 4.82
N GLN A 233 17.51 14.06 5.70
CA GLN A 233 18.61 14.69 6.43
C GLN A 233 19.96 14.55 5.72
N GLN A 234 20.04 13.74 4.65
CA GLN A 234 21.30 13.47 3.96
C GLN A 234 21.63 14.57 2.96
N LYS A 235 22.82 15.20 3.11
CA LYS A 235 23.30 16.26 2.20
C LYS A 235 23.48 15.76 0.76
N MET A 236 23.71 14.46 0.57
CA MET A 236 23.89 13.85 -0.75
C MET A 236 22.57 13.66 -1.51
N ILE A 237 21.42 13.79 -0.84
CA ILE A 237 20.08 13.55 -1.43
C ILE A 237 19.38 14.87 -1.70
N ARG A 238 18.81 15.00 -2.89
CA ARG A 238 17.86 16.09 -3.22
C ARG A 238 16.53 15.83 -2.53
N HIS A 239 16.24 16.59 -1.48
CA HIS A 239 15.03 16.41 -0.67
C HIS A 239 13.73 16.63 -1.45
N ASP A 240 13.78 17.43 -2.52
CA ASP A 240 12.68 17.70 -3.44
C ASP A 240 12.55 16.65 -4.56
N ARG A 241 13.40 15.62 -4.57
CA ARG A 241 13.44 14.56 -5.59
C ARG A 241 13.60 13.17 -4.96
N ILE A 242 12.82 12.90 -3.91
CA ILE A 242 12.73 11.56 -3.32
C ILE A 242 11.55 10.83 -3.96
N VAL A 243 11.82 9.65 -4.53
CA VAL A 243 10.83 8.77 -5.14
C VAL A 243 10.62 7.56 -4.25
N LEU A 244 9.37 7.10 -4.11
CA LEU A 244 9.08 5.80 -3.52
C LEU A 244 8.85 4.78 -4.65
N SER A 245 9.46 3.61 -4.51
CA SER A 245 9.30 2.49 -5.45
C SER A 245 8.90 1.24 -4.68
N GLY A 246 7.67 0.76 -4.89
CA GLY A 246 7.14 -0.46 -4.27
C GLY A 246 6.95 -1.55 -5.31
N PHE A 247 7.28 -2.77 -4.93
CA PHE A 247 6.98 -3.97 -5.72
C PHE A 247 6.00 -4.86 -4.97
N SER A 248 4.89 -5.26 -5.63
CA SER A 248 3.91 -6.18 -5.04
C SER A 248 3.44 -5.66 -3.66
N LEU A 249 3.63 -6.45 -2.58
CA LEU A 249 3.34 -6.01 -1.20
C LEU A 249 3.91 -4.63 -0.85
N GLY A 250 5.09 -4.28 -1.38
CA GLY A 250 5.73 -2.99 -1.13
C GLY A 250 4.95 -1.77 -1.63
N THR A 251 3.93 -1.98 -2.48
CA THR A 251 3.04 -0.89 -2.89
C THR A 251 2.06 -0.47 -1.80
N GLU A 252 1.79 -1.31 -0.82
CA GLU A 252 0.91 -1.00 0.31
C GLU A 252 1.55 0.04 1.26
N PRO A 253 2.78 -0.18 1.81
CA PRO A 253 3.48 0.86 2.56
C PRO A 253 3.77 2.11 1.72
N LEU A 254 4.10 1.97 0.44
CA LEU A 254 4.28 3.11 -0.47
C LEU A 254 3.05 4.02 -0.50
N MET A 255 1.85 3.46 -0.63
CA MET A 255 0.61 4.24 -0.65
C MET A 255 0.38 4.97 0.68
N VAL A 256 0.62 4.30 1.81
CA VAL A 256 0.49 4.90 3.15
C VAL A 256 1.43 6.09 3.29
N LEU A 257 2.72 5.90 3.00
CA LEU A 257 3.72 6.96 3.05
C LEU A 257 3.39 8.09 2.08
N GLY A 258 2.97 7.75 0.86
CA GLY A 258 2.61 8.73 -0.16
C GLY A 258 1.49 9.66 0.28
N VAL A 259 0.47 9.13 0.95
CA VAL A 259 -0.63 9.95 1.48
C VAL A 259 -0.21 10.78 2.68
N MET A 260 0.59 10.21 3.59
CA MET A 260 1.00 10.85 4.84
C MET A 260 2.04 11.94 4.63
N ASP A 261 2.91 11.78 3.64
CA ASP A 261 4.04 12.69 3.41
C ASP A 261 3.93 13.42 2.06
N PRO A 262 3.50 14.67 2.06
CA PRO A 262 3.35 15.46 0.84
C PRO A 262 4.70 15.88 0.21
N SER A 263 5.83 15.70 0.89
CA SER A 263 7.16 16.08 0.37
C SER A 263 7.75 15.04 -0.59
N ILE A 264 7.18 13.84 -0.65
CA ILE A 264 7.58 12.80 -1.60
C ILE A 264 7.26 13.27 -3.02
N TYR A 265 8.25 13.18 -3.91
CA TYR A 265 8.16 13.71 -5.26
C TYR A 265 7.31 12.82 -6.18
N ALA A 266 7.58 11.50 -6.23
CA ALA A 266 6.95 10.61 -7.21
C ALA A 266 6.85 9.16 -6.71
N PHE A 267 6.08 8.32 -7.43
CA PHE A 267 5.75 6.96 -7.01
C PHE A 267 5.87 5.96 -8.16
N VAL A 268 6.56 4.85 -7.92
CA VAL A 268 6.55 3.66 -8.78
C VAL A 268 5.67 2.60 -8.12
N TYR A 269 4.45 2.45 -8.62
CA TYR A 269 3.49 1.45 -8.19
C TYR A 269 3.61 0.20 -9.07
N ASN A 270 4.47 -0.74 -8.69
CA ASN A 270 4.68 -1.98 -9.45
C ASN A 270 3.90 -3.14 -8.83
N ASP A 271 2.60 -3.09 -8.97
CA ASP A 271 1.64 -4.14 -8.68
C ASP A 271 0.39 -3.92 -9.55
N PHE A 272 -0.49 -4.90 -9.61
CA PHE A 272 -1.76 -4.72 -10.27
C PHE A 272 -2.72 -3.89 -9.41
N LEU A 273 -3.48 -3.03 -10.06
CA LEU A 273 -4.49 -2.23 -9.39
C LEU A 273 -5.82 -3.00 -9.33
N CYS A 274 -6.41 -3.11 -8.16
CA CYS A 274 -7.72 -3.72 -7.98
C CYS A 274 -8.47 -3.07 -6.81
N GLN A 275 -9.79 -3.23 -6.80
CA GLN A 275 -10.57 -2.86 -5.64
C GLN A 275 -10.35 -3.87 -4.50
N THR A 276 -9.96 -3.37 -3.36
CA THR A 276 -9.64 -4.18 -2.18
C THR A 276 -10.80 -5.06 -1.76
N GLN A 277 -12.02 -4.53 -1.81
CA GLN A 277 -13.24 -5.26 -1.47
C GLN A 277 -13.46 -6.47 -2.38
N GLU A 278 -13.35 -6.30 -3.70
CA GLU A 278 -13.50 -7.39 -4.68
C GLU A 278 -12.45 -8.48 -4.47
N ARG A 279 -11.19 -8.06 -4.33
CA ARG A 279 -10.08 -8.97 -4.05
C ARG A 279 -10.31 -9.78 -2.77
N ALA A 280 -10.74 -9.15 -1.71
CA ALA A 280 -10.95 -9.83 -0.43
C ALA A 280 -12.10 -10.82 -0.48
N ILE A 281 -13.19 -10.54 -1.18
CA ILE A 281 -14.31 -11.47 -1.39
C ILE A 281 -13.81 -12.73 -2.10
N VAL A 282 -13.06 -12.57 -3.19
CA VAL A 282 -12.52 -13.70 -3.97
C VAL A 282 -11.49 -14.52 -3.18
N MET A 283 -10.57 -13.84 -2.51
CA MET A 283 -9.47 -14.52 -1.77
C MET A 283 -9.95 -15.26 -0.52
N THR A 284 -11.13 -14.92 -0.01
CA THR A 284 -11.74 -15.62 1.13
C THR A 284 -12.82 -16.61 0.73
N ALA A 285 -13.21 -16.65 -0.55
CA ALA A 285 -14.21 -17.59 -1.05
C ALA A 285 -13.69 -19.04 -0.95
N PRO A 286 -14.57 -20.01 -0.60
CA PRO A 286 -14.20 -21.42 -0.60
C PRO A 286 -14.00 -21.93 -2.04
N ASP A 287 -13.08 -22.88 -2.20
CA ASP A 287 -12.91 -23.64 -3.44
C ASP A 287 -14.09 -24.63 -3.64
N LYS A 288 -14.09 -25.37 -4.77
CA LYS A 288 -15.11 -26.38 -5.09
C LYS A 288 -15.24 -27.51 -4.05
N ARG A 289 -14.25 -27.66 -3.15
CA ARG A 289 -14.22 -28.63 -2.06
C ARG A 289 -14.60 -27.99 -0.71
N GLY A 290 -15.03 -26.75 -0.69
CA GLY A 290 -15.38 -25.99 0.52
C GLY A 290 -14.14 -25.52 1.32
N ARG A 291 -12.91 -25.66 0.77
CA ARG A 291 -11.69 -25.19 1.43
C ARG A 291 -11.37 -23.78 0.97
N ARG A 292 -10.73 -23.01 1.84
CA ARG A 292 -10.18 -21.68 1.52
C ARG A 292 -8.68 -21.82 1.29
N PRO A 293 -8.23 -22.11 0.03
CA PRO A 293 -6.83 -22.42 -0.24
C PRO A 293 -5.90 -21.20 -0.08
N PHE A 294 -6.47 -20.01 -0.09
CA PHE A 294 -5.74 -18.75 0.10
C PHE A 294 -6.45 -17.88 1.13
N PRO A 295 -6.34 -18.21 2.44
CA PRO A 295 -6.75 -17.24 3.44
C PRO A 295 -5.89 -15.98 3.23
N ASN A 296 -6.52 -14.81 3.22
CA ASN A 296 -5.75 -13.57 3.34
C ASN A 296 -4.94 -13.66 4.62
N SER A 297 -3.64 -13.39 4.50
CA SER A 297 -2.80 -13.26 5.69
C SER A 297 -3.35 -12.14 6.57
N ILE A 298 -3.32 -12.33 7.88
CA ILE A 298 -3.73 -11.31 8.84
C ILE A 298 -2.92 -10.01 8.71
N ARG A 299 -1.74 -10.05 8.12
CA ARG A 299 -0.91 -8.88 7.83
C ARG A 299 -1.60 -7.82 6.96
N HIS A 300 -2.55 -8.23 6.11
CA HIS A 300 -3.32 -7.33 5.27
C HIS A 300 -4.53 -6.72 5.98
N LEU A 301 -4.76 -7.10 7.24
CA LEU A 301 -5.90 -6.60 7.99
C LEU A 301 -5.58 -5.26 8.65
N ILE A 302 -6.34 -4.27 8.23
CA ILE A 302 -6.34 -2.95 8.86
C ILE A 302 -7.77 -2.70 9.32
N PRO A 303 -8.03 -2.64 10.63
CA PRO A 303 -9.38 -2.38 11.13
C PRO A 303 -9.96 -1.12 10.49
N ARG A 304 -11.22 -1.18 10.05
CA ARG A 304 -11.98 -0.09 9.44
C ARG A 304 -11.51 0.35 8.03
N PHE A 305 -10.54 -0.31 7.41
CA PHE A 305 -10.01 0.10 6.10
C PHE A 305 -11.14 0.31 5.07
N TRP A 306 -12.05 -0.66 4.94
CA TRP A 306 -13.14 -0.58 3.95
C TRP A 306 -14.26 0.38 4.27
N HIS A 307 -14.31 0.90 5.48
CA HIS A 307 -15.22 2.01 5.81
C HIS A 307 -14.79 3.32 5.15
N TYR A 308 -13.53 3.41 4.73
CA TYR A 308 -12.98 4.64 4.18
C TYR A 308 -12.75 4.59 2.68
N PHE A 309 -12.07 3.58 2.14
CA PHE A 309 -11.62 3.58 0.75
C PHE A 309 -11.33 2.19 0.20
N ASN A 310 -11.18 2.12 -1.15
CA ASN A 310 -10.48 1.06 -1.88
C ASN A 310 -9.07 1.55 -2.27
N PHE A 311 -8.17 0.66 -2.70
CA PHE A 311 -6.83 1.02 -3.15
C PHE A 311 -6.80 2.07 -4.28
N PRO A 312 -7.65 1.99 -5.33
CA PRO A 312 -7.69 3.04 -6.35
C PRO A 312 -7.95 4.45 -5.79
N ASP A 313 -8.75 4.58 -4.73
CA ASP A 313 -9.00 5.87 -4.08
C ASP A 313 -7.72 6.43 -3.46
N ILE A 314 -6.91 5.58 -2.83
CA ILE A 314 -5.66 6.01 -2.19
C ILE A 314 -4.67 6.45 -3.29
N VAL A 315 -4.52 5.68 -4.37
CA VAL A 315 -3.64 6.06 -5.48
C VAL A 315 -4.10 7.36 -6.15
N ALA A 316 -5.40 7.53 -6.37
CA ALA A 316 -5.98 8.77 -6.88
C ALA A 316 -5.66 9.98 -6.00
N SER A 317 -5.57 9.79 -4.67
CA SER A 317 -5.25 10.87 -3.73
C SER A 317 -3.79 11.33 -3.77
N LEU A 318 -2.91 10.61 -4.46
CA LEU A 318 -1.50 11.00 -4.65
C LEU A 318 -1.33 12.16 -5.63
N ALA A 319 -2.32 12.41 -6.51
CA ALA A 319 -2.28 13.53 -7.45
C ALA A 319 -2.02 14.89 -6.73
N PRO A 320 -1.28 15.82 -7.31
CA PRO A 320 -0.74 15.85 -8.68
C PRO A 320 0.65 15.22 -8.85
N ARG A 321 1.20 14.57 -7.83
CA ARG A 321 2.57 14.05 -7.84
C ARG A 321 2.71 12.92 -8.86
N PRO A 322 3.82 12.83 -9.61
CA PRO A 322 4.00 11.82 -10.64
C PRO A 322 3.83 10.38 -10.11
N VAL A 323 3.10 9.55 -10.84
CA VAL A 323 2.95 8.12 -10.54
C VAL A 323 2.98 7.30 -11.83
N ILE A 324 3.66 6.17 -11.78
CA ILE A 324 3.59 5.11 -12.80
C ILE A 324 3.01 3.83 -12.19
N LEU A 325 1.98 3.27 -12.83
CA LEU A 325 1.39 1.97 -12.50
C LEU A 325 1.74 0.98 -13.61
N THR A 326 2.35 -0.16 -13.27
CA THR A 326 3.07 -0.99 -14.26
C THR A 326 2.49 -2.37 -14.51
N GLU A 327 1.51 -2.84 -13.73
CA GLU A 327 1.05 -4.23 -13.78
C GLU A 327 -0.46 -4.41 -13.98
N GLY A 328 -1.09 -3.48 -14.67
CA GLY A 328 -2.48 -3.65 -15.09
C GLY A 328 -3.52 -3.41 -14.01
N GLY A 329 -4.73 -3.78 -14.34
CA GLY A 329 -5.95 -3.55 -13.59
C GLY A 329 -7.12 -3.40 -14.54
N LEU A 330 -8.31 -3.11 -14.03
CA LEU A 330 -9.47 -2.76 -14.85
C LEU A 330 -9.39 -1.31 -15.34
N ASP A 331 -9.81 -1.07 -16.57
CA ASP A 331 -9.83 0.26 -17.14
C ASP A 331 -10.66 1.25 -16.32
N ARG A 332 -11.74 0.81 -15.64
CA ARG A 332 -12.54 1.65 -14.74
C ARG A 332 -11.71 2.24 -13.60
N ASP A 333 -10.78 1.46 -13.03
CA ASP A 333 -9.95 1.88 -11.90
C ASP A 333 -8.83 2.83 -12.37
N PHE A 334 -8.28 2.57 -13.57
CA PHE A 334 -7.34 3.50 -14.20
C PHE A 334 -7.99 4.83 -14.57
N GLN A 335 -9.18 4.79 -15.17
CA GLN A 335 -9.95 6.00 -15.52
C GLN A 335 -10.26 6.85 -14.27
N LEU A 336 -10.56 6.20 -13.14
CA LEU A 336 -10.76 6.90 -11.87
C LEU A 336 -9.51 7.66 -11.44
N ILE A 337 -8.33 7.04 -11.55
CA ILE A 337 -7.06 7.70 -11.22
C ILE A 337 -6.73 8.81 -12.21
N HIS A 338 -6.82 8.56 -13.52
CA HIS A 338 -6.61 9.59 -14.54
C HIS A 338 -7.52 10.81 -14.31
N ARG A 339 -8.80 10.57 -13.95
CA ARG A 339 -9.73 11.65 -13.62
C ARG A 339 -9.30 12.50 -12.42
N ALA A 340 -8.71 11.89 -11.40
CA ALA A 340 -8.15 12.61 -10.25
C ALA A 340 -6.99 13.53 -10.68
N TYR A 341 -6.13 13.07 -11.58
CA TYR A 341 -5.03 13.86 -12.12
C TYR A 341 -5.51 15.01 -13.03
N GLU A 342 -6.55 14.79 -13.83
CA GLU A 342 -7.23 15.86 -14.57
C GLU A 342 -7.79 16.95 -13.66
N ILE A 343 -8.51 16.56 -12.58
CA ILE A 343 -9.07 17.51 -11.61
C ILE A 343 -7.95 18.29 -10.90
N SER A 344 -6.82 17.63 -10.61
CA SER A 344 -5.66 18.31 -10.01
C SER A 344 -5.01 19.32 -10.95
N GLY A 345 -5.22 19.19 -12.27
CA GLY A 345 -4.65 20.04 -13.33
C GLY A 345 -3.32 19.50 -13.88
N HIS A 346 -2.98 18.25 -13.61
CA HIS A 346 -1.72 17.61 -14.02
C HIS A 346 -1.97 16.20 -14.61
N PRO A 347 -2.75 16.09 -15.70
CA PRO A 347 -3.04 14.79 -16.32
C PRO A 347 -1.78 14.07 -16.85
N GLU A 348 -0.71 14.83 -17.14
CA GLU A 348 0.59 14.31 -17.61
C GLU A 348 1.37 13.54 -16.51
N ASN A 349 1.00 13.70 -15.25
CA ASN A 349 1.72 13.12 -14.12
C ASN A 349 1.26 11.70 -13.75
N VAL A 350 0.36 11.10 -14.50
CA VAL A 350 -0.05 9.71 -14.32
C VAL A 350 0.22 8.88 -15.56
N GLU A 351 0.90 7.76 -15.38
CA GLU A 351 1.19 6.80 -16.44
C GLU A 351 0.74 5.41 -16.01
N THR A 352 -0.03 4.72 -16.87
CA THR A 352 -0.59 3.40 -16.56
C THR A 352 -0.27 2.40 -17.66
N HIS A 353 0.15 1.20 -17.27
CA HIS A 353 0.50 0.12 -18.17
C HIS A 353 -0.25 -1.15 -17.80
N HIS A 354 -0.66 -1.89 -18.82
CA HIS A 354 -1.16 -3.24 -18.68
C HIS A 354 -0.04 -4.26 -18.92
N TYR A 355 -0.22 -5.48 -18.42
CA TYR A 355 0.63 -6.59 -18.83
C TYR A 355 0.59 -6.76 -20.36
N PRO A 356 1.68 -7.25 -21.00
CA PRO A 356 1.72 -7.46 -22.46
C PRO A 356 0.55 -8.28 -22.99
N LYS A 357 0.08 -9.27 -22.25
CA LYS A 357 -1.09 -10.09 -22.58
C LYS A 357 -2.36 -9.26 -22.75
N PHE A 358 -2.48 -8.15 -22.02
CA PHE A 358 -3.65 -7.27 -21.95
C PHE A 358 -3.38 -5.86 -22.48
N ALA A 359 -2.26 -5.65 -23.20
CA ALA A 359 -1.87 -4.32 -23.68
C ALA A 359 -2.87 -3.73 -24.69
N SER A 360 -3.42 -4.58 -25.56
CA SER A 360 -4.41 -4.16 -26.55
C SER A 360 -5.83 -4.13 -25.94
N PRO A 361 -6.63 -3.08 -26.19
CA PRO A 361 -7.98 -2.95 -25.66
C PRO A 361 -8.92 -4.13 -25.97
N ASP A 362 -8.76 -4.75 -27.16
CA ASP A 362 -9.56 -5.92 -27.58
C ASP A 362 -9.22 -7.20 -26.80
N LYS A 363 -8.08 -7.24 -26.12
CA LYS A 363 -7.65 -8.36 -25.28
C LYS A 363 -7.96 -8.15 -23.79
N ARG A 364 -8.37 -6.94 -23.42
CA ARG A 364 -8.72 -6.61 -22.03
C ARG A 364 -10.17 -6.92 -21.74
N ASN A 365 -10.41 -7.27 -20.50
CA ASN A 365 -11.78 -7.32 -20.00
C ASN A 365 -12.28 -5.90 -19.74
N PRO A 366 -13.34 -5.45 -20.42
CA PRO A 366 -13.88 -4.09 -20.26
C PRO A 366 -14.83 -3.96 -19.07
N ASN A 367 -15.06 -5.03 -18.29
CA ASN A 367 -16.12 -5.06 -17.30
C ASN A 367 -15.90 -4.00 -16.21
N THR A 368 -16.96 -3.29 -15.91
CA THR A 368 -17.03 -2.36 -14.77
C THR A 368 -17.47 -3.06 -13.49
N THR A 369 -18.09 -4.24 -13.60
CA THR A 369 -18.52 -5.10 -12.48
C THR A 369 -18.04 -6.52 -12.72
N LEU A 370 -17.68 -7.22 -11.65
CA LEU A 370 -17.22 -8.60 -11.72
C LEU A 370 -18.39 -9.56 -11.38
N PRO A 371 -18.45 -10.73 -12.03
CA PRO A 371 -19.39 -11.79 -11.64
C PRO A 371 -19.15 -12.25 -10.21
N GLU A 372 -20.18 -12.82 -9.60
CA GLU A 372 -20.05 -13.48 -8.29
C GLU A 372 -19.51 -14.91 -8.43
N GLY A 373 -18.93 -15.44 -7.34
CA GLY A 373 -18.46 -16.81 -7.25
C GLY A 373 -17.20 -17.13 -8.04
N LEU A 374 -16.40 -16.12 -8.38
CA LEU A 374 -15.14 -16.30 -9.11
C LEU A 374 -14.13 -17.11 -8.29
N THR A 375 -13.42 -17.99 -8.97
CA THR A 375 -12.15 -18.53 -8.48
C THR A 375 -11.06 -17.45 -8.56
N ARG A 376 -9.95 -17.67 -7.85
CA ARG A 376 -8.78 -16.77 -7.90
C ARG A 376 -8.25 -16.58 -9.33
N ASP A 377 -8.17 -17.67 -10.10
CA ASP A 377 -7.59 -17.60 -11.45
C ASP A 377 -8.53 -16.88 -12.42
N GLU A 378 -9.84 -17.12 -12.32
CA GLU A 378 -10.86 -16.37 -13.07
C GLU A 378 -10.82 -14.89 -12.71
N TYR A 379 -10.70 -14.55 -11.42
CA TYR A 379 -10.58 -13.17 -10.96
C TYR A 379 -9.36 -12.49 -11.58
N PHE A 380 -8.17 -13.06 -11.48
CA PHE A 380 -6.97 -12.44 -12.04
C PHE A 380 -7.10 -12.22 -13.55
N ASN A 381 -7.64 -13.20 -14.27
CA ASN A 381 -7.86 -13.02 -15.72
C ASN A 381 -8.88 -11.90 -16.00
N LEU A 382 -9.97 -11.81 -15.22
CA LEU A 382 -11.00 -10.80 -15.40
C LEU A 382 -10.55 -9.39 -14.99
N VAL A 383 -9.62 -9.25 -14.06
CA VAL A 383 -9.02 -7.95 -13.69
C VAL A 383 -7.74 -7.63 -14.46
N ASN A 384 -7.50 -8.33 -15.60
CA ASN A 384 -6.38 -8.09 -16.49
C ASN A 384 -5.00 -8.29 -15.85
N VAL A 385 -4.88 -9.28 -14.95
CA VAL A 385 -3.63 -9.65 -14.28
C VAL A 385 -3.01 -10.89 -14.91
N ASP A 386 -1.70 -10.88 -15.06
CA ASP A 386 -0.91 -11.99 -15.61
C ASP A 386 0.14 -12.46 -14.59
N PRO A 387 -0.22 -13.34 -13.64
CA PRO A 387 0.66 -13.73 -12.54
C PRO A 387 2.03 -14.25 -12.93
N PRO A 388 2.22 -15.01 -14.05
CA PRO A 388 3.54 -15.42 -14.52
C PRO A 388 4.47 -14.26 -14.87
N ASN A 389 3.91 -13.10 -15.20
CA ASN A 389 4.65 -11.88 -15.54
C ASN A 389 4.70 -10.87 -14.38
N HIS A 390 4.47 -11.30 -13.15
CA HIS A 390 4.58 -10.48 -11.95
C HIS A 390 6.06 -10.33 -11.54
N TYR A 391 6.69 -9.24 -11.98
CA TYR A 391 8.07 -8.86 -11.66
C TYR A 391 8.24 -7.35 -11.84
N PHE A 392 9.31 -6.79 -11.28
CA PHE A 392 9.59 -5.36 -11.38
C PHE A 392 9.85 -4.95 -12.84
N LYS A 393 9.10 -3.95 -13.33
CA LYS A 393 9.09 -3.52 -14.74
C LYS A 393 10.19 -2.49 -15.01
N THR A 394 11.44 -2.91 -14.93
CA THR A 394 12.63 -2.06 -15.12
C THR A 394 12.57 -1.29 -16.45
N ASP A 395 12.11 -1.95 -17.52
CA ASP A 395 11.97 -1.42 -18.86
C ASP A 395 10.93 -0.29 -19.02
N LEU A 396 9.95 -0.21 -18.13
CA LEU A 396 9.00 0.89 -18.03
C LEU A 396 9.46 1.97 -17.04
N VAL A 397 9.95 1.53 -15.89
CA VAL A 397 10.26 2.41 -14.77
C VAL A 397 11.49 3.27 -15.05
N MET A 398 12.59 2.72 -15.63
CA MET A 398 13.82 3.49 -15.80
C MET A 398 13.66 4.65 -16.78
N PRO A 399 13.06 4.49 -17.98
CA PRO A 399 12.81 5.62 -18.86
C PRO A 399 11.86 6.67 -18.25
N TRP A 400 10.88 6.21 -17.48
CA TRP A 400 9.96 7.11 -16.77
C TRP A 400 10.68 7.95 -15.71
N LEU A 401 11.52 7.32 -14.86
CA LEU A 401 12.35 8.04 -13.88
C LEU A 401 13.28 9.04 -14.55
N GLU A 402 13.96 8.62 -15.61
CA GLU A 402 14.82 9.52 -16.38
C GLU A 402 14.05 10.77 -16.86
N ARG A 403 12.84 10.60 -17.37
CA ARG A 403 12.00 11.70 -17.85
C ARG A 403 11.57 12.66 -16.75
N ILE A 404 11.12 12.15 -15.59
CA ILE A 404 10.59 13.00 -14.50
C ILE A 404 11.68 13.59 -13.61
N LEU A 405 12.88 13.01 -13.58
CA LEU A 405 14.01 13.46 -12.77
C LEU A 405 15.04 14.29 -13.55
N LYS A 406 14.91 14.38 -14.88
CA LYS A 406 15.69 15.34 -15.69
C LYS A 406 15.39 16.75 -15.24
N GLU A 407 16.46 17.53 -15.08
CA GLU A 407 16.41 18.98 -14.82
C GLU A 407 16.10 19.77 -16.08
#